data_47c81921db5caf8bd91282e5635fa298
#
_entry.id   47c81921db5caf8bd91282e5635fa298
#
_cell.length_a   1.000
_cell.length_b   1.000
_cell.length_c   1.000
_cell.angle_alpha   90.00
_cell.angle_beta   90.00
_cell.angle_gamma   90.00
#
_symmetry.space_group_name_H-M   'P 1'
#
loop_
_entity.id
_entity.type
_entity.pdbx_description
1 polymer ?
#
loop_
_entity_poly.entity_id
_entity_poly.type
_entity_poly.pdbx_seq_one_letter_code
_entity_poly.pdbx_strand_id
1 'polypeptide(L)'
;MNAKPAIESHLSSAESRPFSHVETWVFDLDNTLYPHTSRIWPQVDERITLYVANFFGLDGLSAKALQKYFYHKHGTTLRALIEEYDIDPTDFLDFAHDIDHTDIELNHGLGEAIERLPGRKLILTNGSRKHAENVARKIGILDHFEDVFDIAASNFVPKPDRRAYALPAK
;
A
#
# COMPACT_ATOMS: atom_id res chain seq x y z
N MET A 1 -59.93 14.30 -38.07
CA MET A 1 -59.47 13.33 -37.02
C MET A 1 -58.16 12.75 -37.51
N ASN A 2 -57.06 13.32 -37.07
CA ASN A 2 -55.73 12.82 -37.41
C ASN A 2 -55.04 12.40 -36.09
N ALA A 3 -54.90 11.12 -35.91
CA ALA A 3 -54.16 10.53 -34.80
C ALA A 3 -52.65 10.68 -35.07
N LYS A 4 -51.94 11.27 -34.12
CA LYS A 4 -50.51 11.44 -34.11
C LYS A 4 -49.87 10.15 -33.56
N PRO A 5 -48.88 9.54 -34.21
CA PRO A 5 -48.21 8.36 -33.66
C PRO A 5 -47.34 8.78 -32.50
N ALA A 6 -47.45 8.03 -31.40
CA ALA A 6 -46.58 8.14 -30.24
C ALA A 6 -45.17 7.62 -30.62
N ILE A 7 -44.18 8.48 -30.48
CA ILE A 7 -42.76 8.08 -30.57
C ILE A 7 -42.38 7.51 -29.23
N GLU A 8 -42.32 6.17 -29.17
CA GLU A 8 -41.67 5.46 -28.03
C GLU A 8 -40.15 5.71 -28.13
N SER A 9 -39.67 6.55 -27.25
CA SER A 9 -38.22 6.75 -27.04
C SER A 9 -37.67 5.54 -26.27
N HIS A 10 -37.11 4.58 -27.01
CA HIS A 10 -36.22 3.58 -26.43
C HIS A 10 -34.89 4.27 -26.06
N LEU A 11 -34.87 4.88 -24.87
CA LEU A 11 -33.61 5.23 -24.19
C LEU A 11 -33.03 3.95 -23.58
N SER A 12 -32.32 3.19 -24.43
CA SER A 12 -31.38 2.18 -23.93
C SER A 12 -30.21 2.91 -23.31
N SER A 13 -30.33 3.27 -22.05
CA SER A 13 -29.18 3.68 -21.22
C SER A 13 -28.40 2.45 -20.81
N ALA A 14 -27.60 1.92 -21.71
CA ALA A 14 -26.43 1.14 -21.32
C ALA A 14 -25.44 2.12 -20.69
N GLU A 15 -25.65 2.47 -19.43
CA GLU A 15 -24.63 3.13 -18.63
C GLU A 15 -23.41 2.21 -18.64
N SER A 16 -22.43 2.53 -19.49
CA SER A 16 -21.14 1.87 -19.48
C SER A 16 -20.54 2.13 -18.11
N ARG A 17 -20.52 1.11 -17.26
CA ARG A 17 -19.86 1.21 -15.94
C ARG A 17 -18.41 1.63 -16.20
N PRO A 18 -17.97 2.77 -15.65
CA PRO A 18 -16.59 3.18 -15.83
C PRO A 18 -15.69 2.03 -15.35
N PHE A 19 -14.61 1.77 -16.08
CA PHE A 19 -13.63 0.71 -15.78
C PHE A 19 -14.13 -0.74 -15.92
N SER A 20 -15.21 -1.01 -16.66
CA SER A 20 -15.72 -2.37 -16.86
C SER A 20 -14.70 -3.33 -17.53
N HIS A 21 -13.65 -2.79 -18.16
CA HIS A 21 -12.55 -3.53 -18.79
C HIS A 21 -11.40 -3.86 -17.82
N VAL A 22 -11.44 -3.34 -16.59
CA VAL A 22 -10.37 -3.58 -15.61
C VAL A 22 -10.62 -4.89 -14.90
N GLU A 23 -9.68 -5.82 -15.03
CA GLU A 23 -9.75 -7.14 -14.40
C GLU A 23 -9.09 -7.17 -13.01
N THR A 24 -8.08 -6.33 -12.80
CA THR A 24 -7.33 -6.31 -11.53
C THR A 24 -6.94 -4.88 -11.15
N TRP A 25 -7.19 -4.53 -9.91
CA TRP A 25 -6.77 -3.29 -9.27
C TRP A 25 -5.64 -3.60 -8.30
N VAL A 26 -4.56 -2.83 -8.39
CA VAL A 26 -3.42 -2.94 -7.49
C VAL A 26 -3.28 -1.62 -6.76
N PHE A 27 -3.46 -1.65 -5.45
CA PHE A 27 -3.41 -0.49 -4.58
C PHE A 27 -2.09 -0.47 -3.80
N ASP A 28 -1.49 0.70 -3.71
CA ASP A 28 -0.51 0.98 -2.67
C ASP A 28 -1.24 1.16 -1.32
N LEU A 29 -0.54 0.97 -0.21
CA LEU A 29 -1.12 1.10 1.13
C LEU A 29 -0.79 2.44 1.77
N ASP A 30 0.50 2.65 2.05
CA ASP A 30 0.95 3.74 2.92
C ASP A 30 0.76 5.11 2.26
N ASN A 31 0.07 6.02 2.97
CA ASN A 31 -0.35 7.33 2.46
C ASN A 31 -1.22 7.30 1.19
N THR A 32 -1.80 6.12 0.88
CA THR A 32 -2.71 5.90 -0.26
C THR A 32 -4.08 5.44 0.21
N LEU A 33 -4.18 4.34 0.96
CA LEU A 33 -5.44 3.84 1.53
C LEU A 33 -5.79 4.51 2.86
N TYR A 34 -4.91 5.30 3.40
CA TYR A 34 -5.15 6.23 4.49
C TYR A 34 -4.46 7.56 4.19
N PRO A 35 -4.94 8.70 4.74
CA PRO A 35 -4.40 10.01 4.42
C PRO A 35 -3.01 10.22 5.03
N HIS A 36 -2.17 10.98 4.34
CA HIS A 36 -0.83 11.37 4.79
C HIS A 36 -0.81 12.17 6.10
N THR A 37 -1.98 12.68 6.52
CA THR A 37 -2.17 13.37 7.81
C THR A 37 -2.28 12.41 8.99
N SER A 38 -2.40 11.10 8.74
CA SER A 38 -2.38 10.11 9.81
C SER A 38 -0.98 9.99 10.43
N ARG A 39 -0.92 9.50 11.66
CA ARG A 39 0.34 9.31 12.38
C ARG A 39 1.05 8.00 12.06
N ILE A 40 0.53 7.20 11.14
CA ILE A 40 1.08 5.88 10.81
C ILE A 40 2.47 6.02 10.20
N TRP A 41 2.58 6.72 9.06
CA TRP A 41 3.85 6.86 8.37
C TRP A 41 4.93 7.58 9.21
N PRO A 42 4.64 8.67 9.92
CA PRO A 42 5.62 9.29 10.82
C PRO A 42 6.20 8.32 11.86
N GLN A 43 5.39 7.44 12.46
CA GLN A 43 5.88 6.44 13.40
C GLN A 43 6.81 5.42 12.73
N VAL A 44 6.41 4.89 11.55
CA VAL A 44 7.28 3.97 10.77
C VAL A 44 8.61 4.63 10.43
N ASP A 45 8.59 5.88 9.99
CA ASP A 45 9.79 6.63 9.61
C ASP A 45 10.71 6.89 10.82
N GLU A 46 10.15 7.17 12.01
CA GLU A 46 10.90 7.28 13.27
C GLU A 46 11.50 5.95 13.70
N ARG A 47 10.75 4.85 13.60
CA ARG A 47 11.23 3.50 13.91
C ARG A 47 12.38 3.08 13.01
N ILE A 48 12.29 3.36 11.69
CA ILE A 48 13.40 3.12 10.75
C ILE A 48 14.63 3.94 11.15
N THR A 49 14.46 5.22 11.51
CA THR A 49 15.57 6.06 11.98
C THR A 49 16.22 5.45 13.23
N LEU A 50 15.40 5.00 14.19
CA LEU A 50 15.88 4.39 15.43
C LEU A 50 16.62 3.07 15.16
N TYR A 51 16.14 2.24 14.24
CA TYR A 51 16.84 1.03 13.82
C TYR A 51 18.24 1.35 13.29
N VAL A 52 18.34 2.33 12.39
CA VAL A 52 19.62 2.79 11.83
C VAL A 52 20.53 3.35 12.92
N ALA A 53 19.99 4.16 13.85
CA ALA A 53 20.73 4.70 14.98
C ALA A 53 21.34 3.58 15.84
N ASN A 54 20.54 2.59 16.21
CA ASN A 54 20.96 1.46 17.04
C ASN A 54 21.98 0.58 16.31
N PHE A 55 21.75 0.30 15.04
CA PHE A 55 22.61 -0.59 14.26
C PHE A 55 24.02 -0.01 14.06
N PHE A 56 24.12 1.29 13.82
CA PHE A 56 25.40 1.96 13.55
C PHE A 56 25.99 2.70 14.77
N GLY A 57 25.29 2.77 15.89
CA GLY A 57 25.72 3.55 17.05
C GLY A 57 25.73 5.05 16.80
N LEU A 58 24.77 5.58 16.02
CA LEU A 58 24.67 6.98 15.61
C LEU A 58 23.68 7.75 16.47
N ASP A 59 23.88 9.09 16.55
CA ASP A 59 22.85 9.99 17.01
C ASP A 59 21.69 10.08 16.00
N GLY A 60 20.50 10.55 16.45
CA GLY A 60 19.30 10.56 15.65
C GLY A 60 19.40 11.39 14.35
N LEU A 61 20.16 12.49 14.37
CA LEU A 61 20.32 13.33 13.18
C LEU A 61 21.17 12.64 12.10
N SER A 62 22.29 12.07 12.52
CA SER A 62 23.18 11.27 11.66
C SER A 62 22.47 10.03 11.10
N ALA A 63 21.73 9.32 11.96
CA ALA A 63 20.92 8.19 11.54
C ALA A 63 19.85 8.56 10.51
N LYS A 64 19.18 9.70 10.70
CA LYS A 64 18.18 10.21 9.74
C LYS A 64 18.81 10.57 8.39
N ALA A 65 19.99 11.17 8.40
CA ALA A 65 20.72 11.50 7.17
C ALA A 65 21.13 10.22 6.43
N LEU A 66 21.64 9.21 7.16
CA LEU A 66 22.01 7.91 6.60
C LEU A 66 20.80 7.15 6.05
N GLN A 67 19.67 7.14 6.76
CA GLN A 67 18.41 6.57 6.29
C GLN A 67 17.98 7.19 4.95
N LYS A 68 18.03 8.52 4.82
CA LYS A 68 17.71 9.23 3.57
C LYS A 68 18.68 8.87 2.45
N TYR A 69 19.97 8.79 2.74
CA TYR A 69 20.98 8.36 1.78
C TYR A 69 20.69 6.95 1.24
N PHE A 70 20.40 6.00 2.13
CA PHE A 70 20.03 4.64 1.74
C PHE A 70 18.77 4.59 0.88
N TYR A 71 17.74 5.34 1.26
CA TYR A 71 16.51 5.46 0.48
C TYR A 71 16.78 5.96 -0.95
N HIS A 72 17.58 7.01 -1.10
CA HIS A 72 17.90 7.57 -2.41
C HIS A 72 18.77 6.64 -3.27
N LYS A 73 19.71 5.93 -2.66
CA LYS A 73 20.65 5.05 -3.37
C LYS A 73 20.04 3.70 -3.75
N HIS A 74 19.23 3.11 -2.87
CA HIS A 74 18.74 1.72 -3.01
C HIS A 74 17.22 1.61 -3.17
N GLY A 75 16.48 2.72 -3.09
CA GLY A 75 15.02 2.76 -3.15
C GLY A 75 14.32 2.55 -1.81
N THR A 76 14.90 1.78 -0.88
CA THR A 76 14.49 1.69 0.52
C THR A 76 15.70 1.52 1.43
N THR A 77 15.55 1.93 2.70
CA THR A 77 16.55 1.69 3.74
C THR A 77 16.78 0.20 3.97
N LEU A 78 15.70 -0.59 3.98
CA LEU A 78 15.77 -2.04 4.13
C LEU A 78 16.69 -2.68 3.08
N ARG A 79 16.49 -2.31 1.81
CA ARG A 79 17.28 -2.87 0.72
C ARG A 79 18.75 -2.55 0.85
N ALA A 80 19.09 -1.31 1.23
CA ALA A 80 20.47 -0.92 1.51
C ALA A 80 21.09 -1.79 2.61
N LEU A 81 20.37 -2.00 3.70
CA LEU A 81 20.85 -2.78 4.83
C LEU A 81 21.02 -4.27 4.48
N ILE A 82 20.15 -4.82 3.65
CA ILE A 82 20.32 -6.19 3.13
C ILE A 82 21.57 -6.28 2.23
N GLU A 83 21.68 -5.39 1.24
CA GLU A 83 22.73 -5.47 0.21
C GLU A 83 24.13 -5.14 0.75
N GLU A 84 24.25 -4.21 1.70
CA GLU A 84 25.55 -3.73 2.21
C GLU A 84 25.96 -4.35 3.55
N TYR A 85 24.99 -4.85 4.35
CA TYR A 85 25.25 -5.28 5.73
C TYR A 85 24.67 -6.66 6.08
N ASP A 86 24.01 -7.33 5.12
CA ASP A 86 23.49 -8.70 5.26
C ASP A 86 22.57 -8.89 6.50
N ILE A 87 21.71 -7.89 6.78
CA ILE A 87 20.77 -7.98 7.91
C ILE A 87 19.65 -8.97 7.62
N ASP A 88 19.02 -9.50 8.67
CA ASP A 88 17.74 -10.22 8.57
C ASP A 88 16.62 -9.20 8.27
N PRO A 89 15.97 -9.27 7.09
CA PRO A 89 14.90 -8.35 6.74
C PRO A 89 13.67 -8.49 7.65
N THR A 90 13.44 -9.66 8.25
CA THR A 90 12.31 -9.92 9.14
C THR A 90 12.44 -9.09 10.41
N ASP A 91 13.62 -9.08 11.05
CA ASP A 91 13.91 -8.30 12.25
C ASP A 91 13.71 -6.80 11.99
N PHE A 92 14.18 -6.32 10.84
CA PHE A 92 13.98 -4.92 10.45
C PHE A 92 12.51 -4.58 10.28
N LEU A 93 11.75 -5.40 9.55
CA LEU A 93 10.34 -5.16 9.26
C LEU A 93 9.48 -5.22 10.53
N ASP A 94 9.72 -6.19 11.40
CA ASP A 94 9.02 -6.29 12.69
C ASP A 94 9.32 -5.07 13.56
N PHE A 95 10.57 -4.62 13.62
CA PHE A 95 10.94 -3.42 14.36
C PHE A 95 10.31 -2.15 13.77
N ALA A 96 10.40 -1.95 12.47
CA ALA A 96 9.89 -0.75 11.80
C ALA A 96 8.37 -0.61 11.88
N HIS A 97 7.63 -1.73 11.90
CA HIS A 97 6.17 -1.77 11.94
C HIS A 97 5.58 -2.03 13.34
N ASP A 98 6.41 -2.02 14.38
CA ASP A 98 5.95 -2.02 15.78
C ASP A 98 5.51 -0.60 16.18
N ILE A 99 4.32 -0.23 15.74
CA ILE A 99 3.73 1.12 15.84
C ILE A 99 2.34 1.08 16.46
N ASP A 100 1.88 2.22 16.95
CA ASP A 100 0.52 2.38 17.44
C ASP A 100 -0.46 2.62 16.28
N HIS A 101 -1.51 1.81 16.24
CA HIS A 101 -2.58 1.88 15.24
C HIS A 101 -3.87 2.50 15.79
N THR A 102 -3.87 3.06 16.99
CA THR A 102 -5.10 3.56 17.65
C THR A 102 -5.69 4.77 16.95
N ASP A 103 -4.87 5.58 16.28
CA ASP A 103 -5.29 6.79 15.55
C ASP A 103 -5.93 6.47 14.18
N ILE A 104 -6.02 5.20 13.80
CA ILE A 104 -6.67 4.81 12.54
C ILE A 104 -8.18 4.69 12.78
N GLU A 105 -8.93 5.49 12.05
CA GLU A 105 -10.39 5.43 12.05
C GLU A 105 -10.93 4.53 10.94
N LEU A 106 -12.10 3.92 11.21
CA LEU A 106 -12.85 3.19 10.19
C LEU A 106 -13.28 4.13 9.07
N ASN A 107 -13.12 3.70 7.83
CA ASN A 107 -13.54 4.44 6.65
C ASN A 107 -14.50 3.64 5.77
N HIS A 108 -15.77 3.59 6.18
CA HIS A 108 -16.81 2.88 5.46
C HIS A 108 -16.98 3.37 4.00
N GLY A 109 -16.86 4.68 3.78
CA GLY A 109 -16.98 5.25 2.43
C GLY A 109 -15.89 4.77 1.48
N LEU A 110 -14.66 4.56 1.98
CA LEU A 110 -13.58 3.96 1.21
C LEU A 110 -13.88 2.49 0.90
N GLY A 111 -14.33 1.72 1.89
CA GLY A 111 -14.72 0.33 1.70
C GLY A 111 -15.80 0.18 0.62
N GLU A 112 -16.88 0.94 0.70
CA GLU A 112 -17.92 0.96 -0.32
C GLU A 112 -17.42 1.38 -1.70
N ALA A 113 -16.49 2.33 -1.78
CA ALA A 113 -15.89 2.74 -3.05
C ALA A 113 -15.06 1.62 -3.68
N ILE A 114 -14.24 0.92 -2.88
CA ILE A 114 -13.45 -0.23 -3.33
C ILE A 114 -14.36 -1.39 -3.76
N GLU A 115 -15.43 -1.66 -3.01
CA GLU A 115 -16.37 -2.74 -3.32
C GLU A 115 -17.04 -2.55 -4.69
N ARG A 116 -17.38 -1.31 -5.05
CA ARG A 116 -18.01 -0.99 -6.36
C ARG A 116 -17.08 -1.16 -7.57
N LEU A 117 -15.76 -1.26 -7.38
CA LEU A 117 -14.82 -1.50 -8.48
C LEU A 117 -14.99 -2.94 -9.00
N PRO A 118 -15.05 -3.13 -10.34
CA PRO A 118 -15.11 -4.47 -10.92
C PRO A 118 -13.77 -5.20 -10.80
N GLY A 119 -13.79 -6.52 -10.83
CA GLY A 119 -12.59 -7.35 -10.87
C GLY A 119 -11.90 -7.51 -9.51
N ARG A 120 -10.71 -8.07 -9.56
CA ARG A 120 -9.87 -8.40 -8.40
C ARG A 120 -9.26 -7.14 -7.78
N LYS A 121 -9.03 -7.14 -6.48
CA LYS A 121 -8.36 -6.05 -5.76
C LYS A 121 -7.21 -6.65 -4.95
N LEU A 122 -6.03 -6.06 -5.11
CA LEU A 122 -4.79 -6.48 -4.47
C LEU A 122 -4.14 -5.28 -3.81
N ILE A 123 -3.44 -5.51 -2.70
CA ILE A 123 -2.52 -4.52 -2.12
C ILE A 123 -1.10 -4.89 -2.56
N LEU A 124 -0.30 -3.91 -3.01
CA LEU A 124 1.12 -4.05 -3.28
C LEU A 124 1.89 -2.97 -2.51
N THR A 125 2.62 -3.36 -1.48
CA THR A 125 3.31 -2.45 -0.57
C THR A 125 4.81 -2.73 -0.48
N ASN A 126 5.61 -1.69 -0.16
CA ASN A 126 7.00 -1.84 0.27
C ASN A 126 7.13 -2.16 1.78
N GLY A 127 6.02 -2.21 2.50
CA GLY A 127 5.96 -2.68 3.89
C GLY A 127 5.80 -4.19 4.00
N SER A 128 5.68 -4.70 5.23
CA SER A 128 5.39 -6.11 5.50
C SER A 128 3.89 -6.42 5.35
N ARG A 129 3.58 -7.67 5.03
CA ARG A 129 2.19 -8.18 5.00
C ARG A 129 1.46 -7.92 6.32
N LYS A 130 2.09 -8.21 7.45
CA LYS A 130 1.54 -8.00 8.79
C LYS A 130 1.13 -6.53 9.01
N HIS A 131 1.99 -5.59 8.63
CA HIS A 131 1.68 -4.16 8.68
C HIS A 131 0.46 -3.83 7.81
N ALA A 132 0.48 -4.24 6.55
CA ALA A 132 -0.58 -3.96 5.60
C ALA A 132 -1.94 -4.51 6.06
N GLU A 133 -1.98 -5.74 6.54
CA GLU A 133 -3.21 -6.35 7.06
C GLU A 133 -3.71 -5.65 8.33
N ASN A 134 -2.82 -5.25 9.23
CA ASN A 134 -3.19 -4.53 10.45
C ASN A 134 -3.82 -3.17 10.11
N VAL A 135 -3.18 -2.40 9.22
CA VAL A 135 -3.69 -1.10 8.78
C VAL A 135 -5.02 -1.26 8.04
N ALA A 136 -5.09 -2.15 7.04
CA ALA A 136 -6.30 -2.37 6.25
C ALA A 136 -7.48 -2.86 7.11
N ARG A 137 -7.20 -3.71 8.12
CA ARG A 137 -8.21 -4.18 9.08
C ARG A 137 -8.73 -3.05 9.95
N LYS A 138 -7.84 -2.17 10.43
CA LYS A 138 -8.23 -1.00 11.24
C LYS A 138 -9.07 -0.01 10.45
N ILE A 139 -8.76 0.22 9.18
CA ILE A 139 -9.56 1.07 8.28
C ILE A 139 -10.92 0.42 7.97
N GLY A 140 -11.03 -0.92 8.08
CA GLY A 140 -12.24 -1.68 7.75
C GLY A 140 -12.34 -2.05 6.27
N ILE A 141 -11.21 -2.19 5.58
CA ILE A 141 -11.18 -2.47 4.14
C ILE A 141 -10.49 -3.80 3.76
N LEU A 142 -9.93 -4.53 4.73
CA LEU A 142 -9.12 -5.73 4.43
C LEU A 142 -9.91 -6.77 3.62
N ASP A 143 -11.18 -6.98 3.95
CA ASP A 143 -12.03 -8.01 3.34
C ASP A 143 -12.39 -7.70 1.87
N HIS A 144 -12.12 -6.49 1.39
CA HIS A 144 -12.29 -6.12 -0.03
C HIS A 144 -11.12 -6.54 -0.91
N PHE A 145 -10.00 -6.97 -0.31
CA PHE A 145 -8.79 -7.37 -1.03
C PHE A 145 -8.62 -8.89 -1.04
N GLU A 146 -8.30 -9.43 -2.22
CA GLU A 146 -8.07 -10.86 -2.39
C GLU A 146 -6.72 -11.29 -1.80
N ASP A 147 -5.70 -10.43 -1.92
CA ASP A 147 -4.36 -10.70 -1.40
C ASP A 147 -3.57 -9.42 -1.13
N VAL A 148 -2.50 -9.58 -0.34
CA VAL A 148 -1.50 -8.55 -0.05
C VAL A 148 -0.16 -9.05 -0.54
N PHE A 149 0.46 -8.32 -1.46
CA PHE A 149 1.83 -8.52 -1.90
C PHE A 149 2.72 -7.51 -1.20
N ASP A 150 3.57 -8.01 -0.34
CA ASP A 150 4.49 -7.23 0.47
C ASP A 150 5.90 -7.19 -0.15
N ILE A 151 6.81 -6.51 0.52
CA ILE A 151 8.20 -6.39 0.05
C ILE A 151 8.92 -7.75 -0.05
N ALA A 152 8.56 -8.72 0.81
CA ALA A 152 9.14 -10.06 0.76
C ALA A 152 8.67 -10.84 -0.47
N ALA A 153 7.42 -10.66 -0.90
CA ALA A 153 6.87 -11.27 -2.11
C ALA A 153 7.62 -10.85 -3.39
N SER A 154 8.27 -9.68 -3.38
CA SER A 154 9.13 -9.18 -4.47
C SER A 154 10.63 -9.46 -4.25
N ASN A 155 11.00 -10.37 -3.35
CA ASN A 155 12.38 -10.64 -2.95
C ASN A 155 13.14 -9.36 -2.51
N PHE A 156 12.46 -8.53 -1.73
CA PHE A 156 12.96 -7.24 -1.23
C PHE A 156 13.36 -6.22 -2.31
N VAL A 157 12.85 -6.41 -3.53
CA VAL A 157 12.95 -5.41 -4.60
C VAL A 157 11.82 -4.38 -4.41
N PRO A 158 12.12 -3.11 -4.06
CA PRO A 158 11.09 -2.14 -3.76
C PRO A 158 10.44 -1.56 -5.02
N LYS A 159 9.19 -1.12 -4.91
CA LYS A 159 8.60 -0.20 -5.86
C LYS A 159 9.44 1.11 -5.90
N PRO A 160 9.62 1.76 -7.06
CA PRO A 160 8.97 1.52 -8.37
C PRO A 160 9.75 0.59 -9.33
N ASP A 161 10.67 -0.23 -8.85
CA ASP A 161 11.37 -1.19 -9.73
C ASP A 161 10.36 -2.10 -10.44
N ARG A 162 10.52 -2.30 -11.75
CA ARG A 162 9.60 -3.13 -12.56
C ARG A 162 9.45 -4.55 -12.02
N ARG A 163 10.51 -5.09 -11.41
CA ARG A 163 10.50 -6.44 -10.83
C ARG A 163 9.54 -6.57 -9.64
N ALA A 164 9.30 -5.48 -8.90
CA ALA A 164 8.33 -5.47 -7.80
C ALA A 164 6.88 -5.68 -8.27
N TYR A 165 6.59 -5.45 -9.55
CA TYR A 165 5.27 -5.63 -10.15
C TYR A 165 5.09 -6.97 -10.85
N ALA A 166 6.14 -7.81 -10.90
CA ALA A 166 6.04 -9.18 -11.41
C ALA A 166 5.37 -10.08 -10.37
N LEU A 167 4.07 -9.82 -10.12
CA LEU A 167 3.29 -10.58 -9.16
C LEU A 167 3.18 -12.03 -9.66
N PRO A 168 3.30 -13.03 -8.76
CA PRO A 168 3.10 -14.42 -9.15
C PRO A 168 1.70 -14.60 -9.71
N ALA A 169 1.61 -15.16 -10.92
CA ALA A 169 0.34 -15.60 -11.46
C ALA A 169 -0.21 -16.72 -10.55
N LYS A 170 -1.42 -16.53 -10.04
CA LYS A 170 -2.18 -17.59 -9.36
C LYS A 170 -2.98 -18.37 -10.38
#